data_a1f6741324cc4d9710d59e57ab45753a
#
_entry.id   a1f6741324cc4d9710d59e57ab45753a
#
_cell.length_a   1.000
_cell.length_b   1.000
_cell.length_c   1.000
_cell.angle_alpha   90.00
_cell.angle_beta   90.00
_cell.angle_gamma   90.00
#
_symmetry.space_group_name_H-M   'P 1'
#
loop_
_entity.id
_entity.type
_entity.pdbx_description
1 polymer ?
#
loop_
_entity_poly.entity_id
_entity_poly.type
_entity_poly.pdbx_seq_one_letter_code
_entity_poly.pdbx_strand_id
1 'polypeptide(L)'
;MQAMEQTAGAMEELTQGMQSIVNTSSSVNELSAQSALDAENGNKLMKQMIQQMDTIQNSVHSGVKQVETMKEQSEEIVKIIDVMQGITSQINLLALNAAIEAARAGESGRGFAIVADEVRKLAEQSSDSAKQIENLITQVMGTTNHTVHMMGKVDNEVQAGTQVVMHTEKVFGTITEKVQQVSEQIQTVSMSTDEIAASSEEISASAEDMAQISQRSSDRTDRVKESIQQQEKSVQEISVSIEHMHNATGKLKQIVGQFTLQK
;
A
#
# COMPACT_ATOMS: atom_id res chain seq x y z
N MET A 1 22.47 2.05 -50.05
CA MET A 1 21.82 3.32 -49.64
C MET A 1 20.51 3.08 -48.92
N GLN A 2 19.52 2.42 -49.51
CA GLN A 2 18.20 2.19 -48.89
C GLN A 2 18.23 1.57 -47.46
N ALA A 3 19.12 0.60 -47.21
CA ALA A 3 19.29 -0.01 -45.88
C ALA A 3 19.84 0.97 -44.81
N MET A 4 20.67 1.93 -45.22
CA MET A 4 21.26 2.94 -44.31
C MET A 4 20.26 4.04 -43.99
N GLU A 5 19.43 4.45 -44.94
CA GLU A 5 18.29 5.36 -44.69
C GLU A 5 17.26 4.74 -43.72
N GLN A 6 16.98 3.42 -43.89
CA GLN A 6 16.13 2.70 -42.95
C GLN A 6 16.75 2.62 -41.54
N THR A 7 18.08 2.40 -41.46
CA THR A 7 18.76 2.38 -40.15
C THR A 7 18.70 3.74 -39.48
N ALA A 8 18.93 4.83 -40.20
CA ALA A 8 18.84 6.19 -39.69
C ALA A 8 17.42 6.51 -39.17
N GLY A 9 16.38 6.15 -39.95
CA GLY A 9 15.00 6.32 -39.57
C GLY A 9 14.65 5.52 -38.29
N ALA A 10 15.13 4.27 -38.20
CA ALA A 10 14.93 3.45 -36.99
C ALA A 10 15.64 4.04 -35.76
N MET A 11 16.81 4.68 -35.90
CA MET A 11 17.50 5.37 -34.82
C MET A 11 16.76 6.63 -34.37
N GLU A 12 16.11 7.35 -35.25
CA GLU A 12 15.29 8.51 -34.93
C GLU A 12 14.04 8.10 -34.11
N GLU A 13 13.34 7.03 -34.55
CA GLU A 13 12.22 6.45 -33.78
C GLU A 13 12.67 5.95 -32.38
N LEU A 14 13.84 5.34 -32.29
CA LEU A 14 14.42 4.85 -31.05
C LEU A 14 14.73 6.02 -30.10
N THR A 15 15.28 7.12 -30.61
CA THR A 15 15.54 8.33 -29.82
C THR A 15 14.24 8.95 -29.29
N GLN A 16 13.18 8.99 -30.09
CA GLN A 16 11.86 9.45 -29.62
C GLN A 16 11.29 8.52 -28.54
N GLY A 17 11.45 7.19 -28.72
CA GLY A 17 11.05 6.20 -27.73
C GLY A 17 11.78 6.39 -26.38
N MET A 18 13.09 6.65 -26.43
CA MET A 18 13.89 6.93 -25.24
C MET A 18 13.46 8.21 -24.52
N GLN A 19 13.15 9.26 -25.25
CA GLN A 19 12.63 10.50 -24.64
C GLN A 19 11.31 10.24 -23.92
N SER A 20 10.44 9.37 -24.44
CA SER A 20 9.21 8.95 -23.79
C SER A 20 9.49 8.14 -22.52
N ILE A 21 10.50 7.26 -22.52
CA ILE A 21 10.93 6.52 -21.33
C ILE A 21 11.45 7.46 -20.24
N VAL A 22 12.26 8.46 -20.59
CA VAL A 22 12.76 9.48 -19.64
C VAL A 22 11.60 10.23 -18.98
N ASN A 23 10.64 10.70 -19.77
CA ASN A 23 9.47 11.42 -19.28
C ASN A 23 8.61 10.54 -18.33
N THR A 24 8.39 9.28 -18.74
CA THR A 24 7.64 8.30 -17.93
C THR A 24 8.38 7.98 -16.64
N SER A 25 9.69 7.77 -16.69
CA SER A 25 10.54 7.52 -15.52
C SER A 25 10.51 8.68 -14.53
N SER A 26 10.55 9.92 -15.02
CA SER A 26 10.39 11.12 -14.19
C SER A 26 9.03 11.15 -13.48
N SER A 27 7.95 10.85 -14.21
CA SER A 27 6.59 10.81 -13.64
C SER A 27 6.44 9.68 -12.60
N VAL A 28 7.02 8.49 -12.85
CA VAL A 28 7.00 7.39 -11.88
C VAL A 28 7.80 7.75 -10.63
N ASN A 29 8.92 8.44 -10.77
CA ASN A 29 9.72 8.90 -9.62
C ASN A 29 8.95 9.91 -8.76
N GLU A 30 8.24 10.85 -9.38
CA GLU A 30 7.39 11.82 -8.68
C GLU A 30 6.23 11.12 -7.93
N LEU A 31 5.52 10.19 -8.61
CA LEU A 31 4.45 9.41 -7.99
C LEU A 31 4.98 8.53 -6.85
N SER A 32 6.18 8.00 -6.97
CA SER A 32 6.85 7.22 -5.93
C SER A 32 7.15 8.09 -4.71
N ALA A 33 7.70 9.29 -4.91
CA ALA A 33 7.95 10.22 -3.82
C ALA A 33 6.65 10.60 -3.08
N GLN A 34 5.57 10.87 -3.81
CA GLN A 34 4.26 11.15 -3.22
C GLN A 34 3.72 9.94 -2.44
N SER A 35 3.83 8.73 -3.01
CA SER A 35 3.40 7.48 -2.34
C SER A 35 4.18 7.20 -1.06
N ALA A 36 5.49 7.52 -1.03
CA ALA A 36 6.31 7.43 0.18
C ALA A 36 5.80 8.37 1.28
N LEU A 37 5.50 9.62 0.94
CA LEU A 37 4.93 10.60 1.87
C LEU A 37 3.56 10.16 2.40
N ASP A 38 2.70 9.61 1.54
CA ASP A 38 1.38 9.12 1.95
C ASP A 38 1.51 7.92 2.88
N ALA A 39 2.45 7.01 2.61
CA ALA A 39 2.73 5.86 3.47
C ALA A 39 3.31 6.29 4.83
N GLU A 40 4.20 7.28 4.86
CA GLU A 40 4.73 7.84 6.10
C GLU A 40 3.63 8.50 6.95
N ASN A 41 2.75 9.28 6.31
CA ASN A 41 1.59 9.86 6.98
C ASN A 41 0.64 8.79 7.50
N GLY A 42 0.39 7.72 6.72
CA GLY A 42 -0.39 6.56 7.17
C GLY A 42 0.22 5.92 8.41
N ASN A 43 1.53 5.71 8.43
CA ASN A 43 2.27 5.16 9.58
C ASN A 43 2.11 6.05 10.83
N LYS A 44 2.22 7.38 10.67
CA LYS A 44 2.01 8.34 11.76
C LYS A 44 0.58 8.26 12.33
N LEU A 45 -0.42 8.14 11.47
CA LEU A 45 -1.81 7.99 11.90
C LEU A 45 -2.02 6.67 12.65
N MET A 46 -1.38 5.57 12.22
CA MET A 46 -1.46 4.28 12.93
C MET A 46 -0.85 4.38 14.33
N LYS A 47 0.27 5.08 14.51
CA LYS A 47 0.84 5.34 15.85
C LYS A 47 -0.11 6.12 16.75
N GLN A 48 -0.80 7.13 16.21
CA GLN A 48 -1.83 7.85 16.96
C GLN A 48 -3.01 6.96 17.33
N MET A 49 -3.45 6.08 16.43
CA MET A 49 -4.51 5.10 16.72
C MET A 49 -4.11 4.13 17.82
N ILE A 50 -2.85 3.65 17.87
CA ILE A 50 -2.35 2.80 18.97
C ILE A 50 -2.46 3.54 20.30
N GLN A 51 -2.04 4.79 20.37
CA GLN A 51 -2.17 5.62 21.58
C GLN A 51 -3.63 5.82 21.98
N GLN A 52 -4.52 5.99 21.01
CA GLN A 52 -5.95 6.13 21.27
C GLN A 52 -6.55 4.83 21.81
N MET A 53 -6.15 3.66 21.28
CA MET A 53 -6.59 2.36 21.78
C MET A 53 -6.12 2.12 23.22
N ASP A 54 -4.88 2.50 23.55
CA ASP A 54 -4.38 2.45 24.92
C ASP A 54 -5.20 3.34 25.87
N THR A 55 -5.56 4.55 25.45
CA THR A 55 -6.43 5.46 26.20
C THR A 55 -7.81 4.86 26.44
N ILE A 56 -8.39 4.21 25.42
CA ILE A 56 -9.70 3.54 25.54
C ILE A 56 -9.58 2.37 26.53
N GLN A 57 -8.54 1.56 26.44
CA GLN A 57 -8.30 0.42 27.34
C GLN A 57 -8.20 0.88 28.80
N ASN A 58 -7.42 1.94 29.06
CA ASN A 58 -7.29 2.53 30.39
C ASN A 58 -8.65 3.06 30.94
N SER A 59 -9.48 3.63 30.03
CA SER A 59 -10.82 4.10 30.42
C SER A 59 -11.75 2.94 30.75
N VAL A 60 -11.68 1.84 29.97
CA VAL A 60 -12.44 0.61 30.25
C VAL A 60 -12.04 0.02 31.61
N HIS A 61 -10.75 -0.12 31.89
CA HIS A 61 -10.25 -0.61 33.17
C HIS A 61 -10.72 0.26 34.36
N SER A 62 -10.68 1.59 34.19
CA SER A 62 -11.18 2.52 35.21
C SER A 62 -12.68 2.37 35.41
N GLY A 63 -13.44 2.17 34.33
CA GLY A 63 -14.87 1.88 34.38
C GLY A 63 -15.19 0.59 35.13
N VAL A 64 -14.46 -0.49 34.85
CA VAL A 64 -14.60 -1.77 35.55
C VAL A 64 -14.42 -1.58 37.09
N LYS A 65 -13.34 -0.90 37.48
CA LYS A 65 -13.05 -0.63 38.91
C LYS A 65 -14.17 0.16 39.59
N GLN A 66 -14.75 1.15 38.90
CA GLN A 66 -15.84 1.95 39.44
C GLN A 66 -17.12 1.11 39.63
N VAL A 67 -17.40 0.20 38.69
CA VAL A 67 -18.54 -0.70 38.75
C VAL A 67 -18.34 -1.76 39.84
N GLU A 68 -17.13 -2.25 40.06
CA GLU A 68 -16.79 -3.13 41.22
C GLU A 68 -17.03 -2.43 42.54
N THR A 69 -16.58 -1.17 42.68
CA THR A 69 -16.86 -0.37 43.90
C THR A 69 -18.37 -0.21 44.13
N MET A 70 -19.16 0.01 43.07
CA MET A 70 -20.63 0.10 43.20
C MET A 70 -21.25 -1.22 43.63
N LYS A 71 -20.71 -2.37 43.21
CA LYS A 71 -21.12 -3.68 43.66
C LYS A 71 -20.88 -3.85 45.17
N GLU A 72 -19.66 -3.53 45.66
CA GLU A 72 -19.31 -3.61 47.07
C GLU A 72 -20.23 -2.73 47.94
N GLN A 73 -20.49 -1.49 47.50
CA GLN A 73 -21.43 -0.59 48.17
C GLN A 73 -22.86 -1.14 48.23
N SER A 74 -23.31 -1.77 47.11
CA SER A 74 -24.63 -2.39 47.05
C SER A 74 -24.75 -3.57 48.06
N GLU A 75 -23.71 -4.40 48.16
CA GLU A 75 -23.65 -5.50 49.14
C GLU A 75 -23.70 -4.98 50.58
N GLU A 76 -23.10 -3.82 50.87
CA GLU A 76 -23.16 -3.19 52.16
C GLU A 76 -24.57 -2.66 52.51
N ILE A 77 -25.25 -2.08 51.50
CA ILE A 77 -26.65 -1.67 51.65
C ILE A 77 -27.57 -2.85 51.99
N VAL A 78 -27.37 -4.03 51.36
CA VAL A 78 -28.12 -5.25 51.67
C VAL A 78 -27.97 -5.60 53.15
N LYS A 79 -26.75 -5.55 53.72
CA LYS A 79 -26.53 -5.81 55.16
C LYS A 79 -27.28 -4.83 56.07
N ILE A 80 -27.33 -3.54 55.65
CA ILE A 80 -28.08 -2.51 56.40
C ILE A 80 -29.58 -2.81 56.37
N ILE A 81 -30.12 -3.24 55.21
CA ILE A 81 -31.52 -3.62 55.07
C ILE A 81 -31.87 -4.81 55.95
N ASP A 82 -31.00 -5.84 56.00
CA ASP A 82 -31.21 -6.99 56.95
C ASP A 82 -31.30 -6.54 58.37
N VAL A 83 -30.43 -5.62 58.83
CA VAL A 83 -30.50 -5.04 60.21
C VAL A 83 -31.80 -4.26 60.38
N MET A 84 -32.23 -3.46 59.45
CA MET A 84 -33.49 -2.72 59.50
C MET A 84 -34.70 -3.66 59.67
N GLN A 85 -34.74 -4.74 58.86
CA GLN A 85 -35.78 -5.76 58.93
C GLN A 85 -35.79 -6.43 60.35
N GLY A 86 -34.60 -6.72 60.91
CA GLY A 86 -34.47 -7.23 62.24
C GLY A 86 -35.05 -6.26 63.29
N ILE A 87 -34.73 -4.96 63.21
CA ILE A 87 -35.23 -3.93 64.15
C ILE A 87 -36.75 -3.77 64.01
N THR A 88 -37.27 -3.69 62.75
CA THR A 88 -38.74 -3.54 62.56
C THR A 88 -39.51 -4.75 63.06
N SER A 89 -38.97 -5.97 62.96
CA SER A 89 -39.54 -7.18 63.51
C SER A 89 -39.58 -7.12 65.05
N GLN A 90 -38.49 -6.64 65.71
CA GLN A 90 -38.47 -6.45 67.14
C GLN A 90 -39.48 -5.40 67.64
N ILE A 91 -39.56 -4.25 66.89
CA ILE A 91 -40.53 -3.21 67.21
C ILE A 91 -41.97 -3.75 67.10
N ASN A 92 -42.24 -4.51 66.02
CA ASN A 92 -43.55 -5.14 65.81
C ASN A 92 -43.94 -6.06 66.99
N LEU A 93 -42.99 -6.89 67.45
CA LEU A 93 -43.20 -7.76 68.62
C LEU A 93 -43.41 -6.98 69.92
N LEU A 94 -42.64 -5.90 70.18
CA LEU A 94 -42.78 -5.02 71.25
C LEU A 94 -44.13 -4.32 71.26
N ALA A 95 -44.57 -3.80 70.18
CA ALA A 95 -45.85 -3.17 69.95
C ALA A 95 -47.01 -4.14 70.19
N LEU A 96 -46.91 -5.37 69.73
CA LEU A 96 -47.88 -6.43 69.95
C LEU A 96 -47.99 -6.76 71.43
N ASN A 97 -46.86 -6.92 72.12
CA ASN A 97 -46.84 -7.17 73.58
C ASN A 97 -47.47 -6.02 74.36
N ALA A 98 -47.18 -4.75 73.96
CA ALA A 98 -47.78 -3.57 74.63
C ALA A 98 -49.31 -3.48 74.36
N ALA A 99 -49.75 -3.84 73.15
CA ALA A 99 -51.22 -3.88 72.88
C ALA A 99 -51.93 -4.95 73.66
N ILE A 100 -51.32 -6.11 73.90
CA ILE A 100 -51.86 -7.19 74.72
C ILE A 100 -51.98 -6.71 76.21
N GLU A 101 -50.95 -6.09 76.74
CA GLU A 101 -50.97 -5.64 78.12
C GLU A 101 -51.91 -4.44 78.33
N ALA A 102 -52.05 -3.54 77.35
CA ALA A 102 -53.02 -2.46 77.35
C ALA A 102 -54.49 -2.99 77.31
N ALA A 103 -54.74 -4.03 76.52
CA ALA A 103 -56.05 -4.72 76.56
C ALA A 103 -56.33 -5.39 77.92
N ARG A 104 -55.32 -5.91 78.56
CA ARG A 104 -55.44 -6.51 79.89
C ARG A 104 -55.74 -5.52 80.99
N ALA A 105 -55.33 -4.25 80.87
CA ALA A 105 -55.62 -3.15 81.80
C ALA A 105 -57.04 -2.57 81.65
N GLY A 106 -57.89 -3.03 80.72
CA GLY A 106 -59.26 -2.62 80.52
C GLY A 106 -59.41 -1.14 80.16
N GLU A 107 -60.39 -0.45 80.70
CA GLU A 107 -60.65 0.97 80.44
C GLU A 107 -59.44 1.89 80.72
N SER A 108 -58.62 1.58 81.71
CA SER A 108 -57.41 2.37 82.04
C SER A 108 -56.27 2.22 80.99
N GLY A 109 -56.32 1.18 80.19
CA GLY A 109 -55.31 0.92 79.12
C GLY A 109 -55.66 1.43 77.73
N ARG A 110 -56.86 1.98 77.51
CA ARG A 110 -57.42 2.30 76.20
C ARG A 110 -56.54 3.27 75.37
N GLY A 111 -55.93 4.29 75.98
CA GLY A 111 -54.99 5.22 75.30
C GLY A 111 -53.67 4.54 74.88
N PHE A 112 -53.15 3.63 75.71
CA PHE A 112 -51.92 2.85 75.40
C PHE A 112 -52.15 1.83 74.30
N ALA A 113 -53.32 1.23 74.18
CA ALA A 113 -53.69 0.31 73.13
C ALA A 113 -53.64 0.99 71.71
N ILE A 114 -54.17 2.24 71.64
CA ILE A 114 -54.14 3.01 70.36
C ILE A 114 -52.69 3.31 69.93
N VAL A 115 -51.84 3.73 70.87
CA VAL A 115 -50.44 4.01 70.61
C VAL A 115 -49.70 2.73 70.16
N ALA A 116 -49.91 1.62 70.85
CA ALA A 116 -49.30 0.32 70.50
C ALA A 116 -49.73 -0.16 69.15
N ASP A 117 -50.99 -0.02 68.76
CA ASP A 117 -51.46 -0.38 67.40
C ASP A 117 -50.88 0.53 66.32
N GLU A 118 -50.70 1.84 66.59
CA GLU A 118 -50.07 2.77 65.65
C GLU A 118 -48.54 2.46 65.45
N VAL A 119 -47.83 2.15 66.55
CA VAL A 119 -46.42 1.70 66.43
C VAL A 119 -46.31 0.39 65.71
N ARG A 120 -47.24 -0.54 65.88
CA ARG A 120 -47.30 -1.79 65.12
C ARG A 120 -47.46 -1.52 63.63
N LYS A 121 -48.37 -0.65 63.18
CA LYS A 121 -48.60 -0.25 61.82
C LYS A 121 -47.34 0.40 61.18
N LEU A 122 -46.69 1.30 61.97
CA LEU A 122 -45.45 1.93 61.53
C LEU A 122 -44.31 0.90 61.32
N ALA A 123 -44.22 -0.11 62.21
CA ALA A 123 -43.24 -1.19 62.02
C ALA A 123 -43.52 -2.04 60.80
N GLU A 124 -44.80 -2.38 60.49
CA GLU A 124 -45.21 -3.07 59.31
C GLU A 124 -44.88 -2.26 58.04
N GLN A 125 -45.21 -0.96 58.01
CA GLN A 125 -44.87 -0.07 56.87
C GLN A 125 -43.36 0.06 56.70
N SER A 126 -42.57 0.14 57.72
CA SER A 126 -41.11 0.20 57.66
C SER A 126 -40.51 -1.11 57.11
N SER A 127 -41.07 -2.28 57.53
CA SER A 127 -40.67 -3.59 57.00
C SER A 127 -40.97 -3.72 55.51
N ASP A 128 -42.15 -3.24 55.04
CA ASP A 128 -42.51 -3.27 53.67
C ASP A 128 -41.62 -2.33 52.78
N SER A 129 -41.28 -1.15 53.31
CA SER A 129 -40.34 -0.23 52.69
C SER A 129 -38.95 -0.84 52.60
N ALA A 130 -38.46 -1.52 53.65
CA ALA A 130 -37.17 -2.22 53.62
C ALA A 130 -37.14 -3.32 52.51
N LYS A 131 -38.21 -4.10 52.36
CA LYS A 131 -38.33 -5.11 51.26
C LYS A 131 -38.31 -4.46 49.88
N GLN A 132 -38.95 -3.32 49.69
CA GLN A 132 -38.90 -2.58 48.45
C GLN A 132 -37.49 -2.12 48.09
N ILE A 133 -36.74 -1.61 49.07
CA ILE A 133 -35.34 -1.20 48.94
C ILE A 133 -34.46 -2.43 48.58
N GLU A 134 -34.66 -3.56 49.25
CA GLU A 134 -33.95 -4.82 48.98
C GLU A 134 -34.12 -5.27 47.49
N ASN A 135 -35.35 -5.21 46.99
CA ASN A 135 -35.63 -5.54 45.59
C ASN A 135 -34.93 -4.59 44.64
N LEU A 136 -34.92 -3.28 44.91
CA LEU A 136 -34.20 -2.29 44.09
C LEU A 136 -32.69 -2.53 44.08
N ILE A 137 -32.10 -2.81 45.25
CA ILE A 137 -30.67 -3.10 45.35
C ILE A 137 -30.32 -4.40 44.61
N THR A 138 -31.18 -5.42 44.69
CA THR A 138 -31.00 -6.66 43.92
C THR A 138 -30.98 -6.41 42.44
N GLN A 139 -31.85 -5.52 41.94
CA GLN A 139 -31.86 -5.10 40.52
C GLN A 139 -30.58 -4.31 40.16
N VAL A 140 -30.13 -3.40 41.04
CA VAL A 140 -28.85 -2.68 40.87
C VAL A 140 -27.69 -3.64 40.73
N MET A 141 -27.58 -4.64 41.67
CA MET A 141 -26.54 -5.66 41.62
C MET A 141 -26.58 -6.48 40.32
N GLY A 142 -27.77 -6.86 39.87
CA GLY A 142 -27.94 -7.54 38.56
C GLY A 142 -27.44 -6.72 37.39
N THR A 143 -27.79 -5.43 37.35
CA THR A 143 -27.32 -4.48 36.30
C THR A 143 -25.81 -4.28 36.37
N THR A 144 -25.26 -4.15 37.60
CA THR A 144 -23.81 -4.00 37.83
C THR A 144 -23.02 -5.20 37.30
N ASN A 145 -23.44 -6.43 37.62
CA ASN A 145 -22.82 -7.64 37.11
C ASN A 145 -22.88 -7.74 35.55
N HIS A 146 -24.02 -7.34 34.97
CA HIS A 146 -24.15 -7.29 33.51
C HIS A 146 -23.17 -6.27 32.87
N THR A 147 -23.03 -5.10 33.51
CA THR A 147 -22.10 -4.05 33.06
C THR A 147 -20.65 -4.51 33.09
N VAL A 148 -20.20 -5.20 34.16
CA VAL A 148 -18.86 -5.79 34.23
C VAL A 148 -18.62 -6.76 33.10
N HIS A 149 -19.60 -7.64 32.81
CA HIS A 149 -19.50 -8.58 31.70
C HIS A 149 -19.39 -7.87 30.30
N MET A 150 -20.17 -6.82 30.12
CA MET A 150 -20.11 -6.01 28.89
C MET A 150 -18.78 -5.27 28.76
N MET A 151 -18.23 -4.71 29.83
CA MET A 151 -16.91 -4.08 29.84
C MET A 151 -15.80 -5.07 29.49
N GLY A 152 -15.88 -6.33 29.95
CA GLY A 152 -14.95 -7.38 29.56
C GLY A 152 -15.00 -7.70 28.05
N LYS A 153 -16.18 -7.64 27.43
CA LYS A 153 -16.30 -7.76 25.97
C LYS A 153 -15.65 -6.58 25.26
N VAL A 154 -15.88 -5.37 25.74
CA VAL A 154 -15.27 -4.15 25.17
C VAL A 154 -13.74 -4.22 25.25
N ASP A 155 -13.17 -4.71 26.37
CA ASP A 155 -11.72 -4.88 26.50
C ASP A 155 -11.16 -5.84 25.43
N ASN A 156 -11.82 -6.98 25.19
CA ASN A 156 -11.44 -7.92 24.14
C ASN A 156 -11.50 -7.30 22.73
N GLU A 157 -12.53 -6.52 22.44
CA GLU A 157 -12.67 -5.82 21.15
C GLU A 157 -11.58 -4.76 20.97
N VAL A 158 -11.23 -4.03 22.02
CA VAL A 158 -10.12 -3.05 21.99
C VAL A 158 -8.79 -3.75 21.73
N GLN A 159 -8.52 -4.88 22.38
CA GLN A 159 -7.32 -5.67 22.15
C GLN A 159 -7.24 -6.18 20.68
N ALA A 160 -8.33 -6.73 20.18
CA ALA A 160 -8.41 -7.17 18.79
C ALA A 160 -8.19 -5.99 17.82
N GLY A 161 -8.83 -4.85 18.09
CA GLY A 161 -8.63 -3.62 17.32
C GLY A 161 -7.19 -3.15 17.31
N THR A 162 -6.52 -3.18 18.45
CA THR A 162 -5.10 -2.83 18.59
C THR A 162 -4.21 -3.72 17.72
N GLN A 163 -4.46 -5.02 17.67
CA GLN A 163 -3.71 -5.94 16.80
C GLN A 163 -3.87 -5.61 15.31
N VAL A 164 -5.10 -5.26 14.89
CA VAL A 164 -5.36 -4.84 13.50
C VAL A 164 -4.59 -3.57 13.17
N VAL A 165 -4.59 -2.59 14.07
CA VAL A 165 -3.86 -1.32 13.86
C VAL A 165 -2.35 -1.56 13.78
N MET A 166 -1.77 -2.38 14.66
CA MET A 166 -0.34 -2.76 14.60
C MET A 166 0.02 -3.50 13.31
N HIS A 167 -0.86 -4.38 12.84
CA HIS A 167 -0.66 -5.03 11.54
C HIS A 167 -0.68 -4.03 10.39
N THR A 168 -1.60 -3.08 10.40
CA THR A 168 -1.72 -2.02 9.40
C THR A 168 -0.50 -1.10 9.41
N GLU A 169 0.04 -0.74 10.58
CA GLU A 169 1.30 0.00 10.71
C GLU A 169 2.45 -0.70 9.98
N LYS A 170 2.58 -2.02 10.17
CA LYS A 170 3.60 -2.82 9.49
C LYS A 170 3.42 -2.81 7.97
N VAL A 171 2.17 -2.84 7.48
CA VAL A 171 1.87 -2.75 6.04
C VAL A 171 2.35 -1.41 5.48
N PHE A 172 2.10 -0.28 6.15
CA PHE A 172 2.60 1.02 5.72
C PHE A 172 4.14 1.07 5.69
N GLY A 173 4.82 0.46 6.67
CA GLY A 173 6.27 0.32 6.65
C GLY A 173 6.76 -0.45 5.41
N THR A 174 6.10 -1.55 5.07
CA THR A 174 6.42 -2.33 3.85
C THR A 174 6.16 -1.53 2.57
N ILE A 175 5.11 -0.71 2.52
CA ILE A 175 4.84 0.18 1.37
C ILE A 175 6.00 1.16 1.18
N THR A 176 6.48 1.80 2.25
CA THR A 176 7.61 2.72 2.20
C THR A 176 8.87 2.04 1.63
N GLU A 177 9.19 0.82 2.09
CA GLU A 177 10.32 0.04 1.57
C GLU A 177 10.17 -0.29 0.08
N LYS A 178 8.95 -0.67 -0.34
CA LYS A 178 8.67 -1.00 -1.74
C LYS A 178 8.76 0.21 -2.65
N VAL A 179 8.28 1.36 -2.20
CA VAL A 179 8.39 2.62 -2.95
C VAL A 179 9.86 3.02 -3.12
N GLN A 180 10.68 2.85 -2.09
CA GLN A 180 12.12 3.09 -2.18
C GLN A 180 12.78 2.19 -3.24
N GLN A 181 12.43 0.90 -3.28
CA GLN A 181 12.91 -0.03 -4.30
C GLN A 181 12.49 0.40 -5.72
N VAL A 182 11.26 0.91 -5.89
CA VAL A 182 10.81 1.45 -7.18
C VAL A 182 11.68 2.63 -7.61
N SER A 183 11.97 3.57 -6.71
CA SER A 183 12.84 4.71 -7.02
C SER A 183 14.24 4.29 -7.47
N GLU A 184 14.85 3.30 -6.81
CA GLU A 184 16.15 2.73 -7.20
C GLU A 184 16.10 2.06 -8.59
N GLN A 185 15.01 1.33 -8.89
CA GLN A 185 14.82 0.73 -10.20
C GLN A 185 14.66 1.79 -11.30
N ILE A 186 13.94 2.87 -11.04
CA ILE A 186 13.78 3.99 -11.98
C ILE A 186 15.12 4.66 -12.27
N GLN A 187 15.99 4.80 -11.26
CA GLN A 187 17.34 5.31 -11.48
C GLN A 187 18.14 4.40 -12.40
N THR A 188 18.02 3.09 -12.24
CA THR A 188 18.66 2.10 -13.13
C THR A 188 18.10 2.20 -14.56
N VAL A 189 16.79 2.36 -14.73
CA VAL A 189 16.16 2.57 -16.03
C VAL A 189 16.70 3.85 -16.69
N SER A 190 16.84 4.95 -15.94
CA SER A 190 17.40 6.20 -16.46
C SER A 190 18.83 6.00 -16.98
N MET A 191 19.71 5.36 -16.21
CA MET A 191 21.09 5.07 -16.62
C MET A 191 21.13 4.20 -17.88
N SER A 192 20.30 3.16 -17.97
CA SER A 192 20.22 2.30 -19.15
C SER A 192 19.72 3.07 -20.38
N THR A 193 18.80 4.01 -20.20
CA THR A 193 18.27 4.84 -21.28
C THR A 193 19.35 5.79 -21.82
N ASP A 194 20.17 6.38 -20.94
CA ASP A 194 21.30 7.22 -21.35
C ASP A 194 22.36 6.42 -22.13
N GLU A 195 22.64 5.18 -21.73
CA GLU A 195 23.57 4.29 -22.43
C GLU A 195 23.04 3.88 -23.81
N ILE A 196 21.74 3.60 -23.92
CA ILE A 196 21.09 3.30 -25.21
C ILE A 196 21.11 4.55 -26.12
N ALA A 197 20.91 5.75 -25.55
CA ALA A 197 20.98 7.01 -26.30
C ALA A 197 22.37 7.21 -26.92
N ALA A 198 23.43 7.05 -26.12
CA ALA A 198 24.80 7.16 -26.61
C ALA A 198 25.11 6.11 -27.69
N SER A 199 24.66 4.86 -27.52
CA SER A 199 24.82 3.80 -28.50
C SER A 199 24.08 4.10 -29.82
N SER A 200 22.90 4.71 -29.71
CA SER A 200 22.08 5.08 -30.89
C SER A 200 22.72 6.19 -31.71
N GLU A 201 23.35 7.17 -31.04
CA GLU A 201 24.14 8.22 -31.71
C GLU A 201 25.34 7.62 -32.46
N GLU A 202 26.06 6.66 -31.86
CA GLU A 202 27.18 5.98 -32.48
C GLU A 202 26.75 5.13 -33.70
N ILE A 203 25.61 4.42 -33.59
CA ILE A 203 25.04 3.66 -34.71
C ILE A 203 24.61 4.62 -35.82
N SER A 204 24.02 5.75 -35.54
CA SER A 204 23.60 6.75 -36.50
C SER A 204 24.80 7.31 -37.25
N ALA A 205 25.89 7.69 -36.57
CA ALA A 205 27.14 8.14 -37.18
C ALA A 205 27.76 7.04 -38.07
N SER A 206 27.77 5.78 -37.62
CA SER A 206 28.26 4.65 -38.38
C SER A 206 27.45 4.40 -39.67
N ALA A 207 26.11 4.57 -39.60
CA ALA A 207 25.24 4.46 -40.77
C ALA A 207 25.51 5.56 -41.80
N GLU A 208 25.77 6.79 -41.36
CA GLU A 208 26.14 7.90 -42.21
C GLU A 208 27.50 7.66 -42.92
N ASP A 209 28.51 7.21 -42.16
CA ASP A 209 29.83 6.83 -42.74
C ASP A 209 29.70 5.71 -43.76
N MET A 210 28.88 4.68 -43.47
CA MET A 210 28.61 3.59 -44.42
C MET A 210 27.90 4.10 -45.70
N ALA A 211 26.98 5.06 -45.59
CA ALA A 211 26.34 5.68 -46.74
C ALA A 211 27.37 6.39 -47.62
N GLN A 212 28.30 7.15 -47.03
CA GLN A 212 29.40 7.80 -47.79
C GLN A 212 30.34 6.79 -48.47
N ILE A 213 30.72 5.72 -47.74
CA ILE A 213 31.57 4.65 -48.30
C ILE A 213 30.86 3.97 -49.48
N SER A 214 29.56 3.69 -49.34
CA SER A 214 28.74 3.09 -50.41
C SER A 214 28.70 3.97 -51.66
N GLN A 215 28.49 5.29 -51.50
CA GLN A 215 28.49 6.25 -52.58
C GLN A 215 29.85 6.28 -53.27
N ARG A 216 30.94 6.39 -52.48
CA ARG A 216 32.30 6.37 -53.04
C ARG A 216 32.64 5.07 -53.78
N SER A 217 32.10 3.93 -53.29
CA SER A 217 32.26 2.62 -53.94
C SER A 217 31.52 2.59 -55.29
N SER A 218 30.31 3.16 -55.35
CA SER A 218 29.54 3.31 -56.61
C SER A 218 30.32 4.14 -57.65
N ASP A 219 30.81 5.31 -57.22
CA ASP A 219 31.57 6.22 -58.10
C ASP A 219 32.86 5.54 -58.64
N ARG A 220 33.53 4.74 -57.79
CA ARG A 220 34.70 3.94 -58.21
C ARG A 220 34.32 2.87 -59.24
N THR A 221 33.18 2.21 -59.04
CA THR A 221 32.68 1.18 -59.94
C THR A 221 32.38 1.77 -61.33
N ASP A 222 31.77 2.97 -61.37
CA ASP A 222 31.52 3.67 -62.65
C ASP A 222 32.83 4.05 -63.36
N ARG A 223 33.84 4.53 -62.65
CA ARG A 223 35.18 4.81 -63.23
C ARG A 223 35.88 3.55 -63.76
N VAL A 224 35.72 2.41 -63.05
CA VAL A 224 36.25 1.10 -63.55
C VAL A 224 35.54 0.72 -64.83
N LYS A 225 34.21 0.90 -64.92
CA LYS A 225 33.42 0.66 -66.14
C LYS A 225 33.91 1.51 -67.31
N GLU A 226 34.16 2.81 -67.15
CA GLU A 226 34.71 3.71 -68.11
C GLU A 226 36.09 3.25 -68.55
N SER A 227 36.96 2.84 -67.62
CA SER A 227 38.30 2.33 -67.94
C SER A 227 38.26 1.03 -68.77
N ILE A 228 37.30 0.13 -68.47
CA ILE A 228 37.09 -1.10 -69.26
C ILE A 228 36.65 -0.74 -70.67
N GLN A 229 35.72 0.20 -70.86
CA GLN A 229 35.30 0.64 -72.22
C GLN A 229 36.44 1.23 -73.00
N GLN A 230 37.33 2.02 -72.35
CA GLN A 230 38.51 2.58 -73.01
C GLN A 230 39.51 1.46 -73.40
N GLN A 231 39.70 0.44 -72.53
CA GLN A 231 40.52 -0.74 -72.84
C GLN A 231 39.96 -1.54 -73.99
N GLU A 232 38.66 -1.78 -74.10
CA GLU A 232 38.01 -2.46 -75.20
C GLU A 232 38.28 -1.73 -76.50
N LYS A 233 38.19 -0.40 -76.53
CA LYS A 233 38.55 0.43 -77.74
C LYS A 233 40.02 0.26 -78.13
N SER A 234 40.94 0.31 -77.16
CA SER A 234 42.38 0.11 -77.44
C SER A 234 42.68 -1.30 -77.94
N VAL A 235 42.03 -2.34 -77.38
CA VAL A 235 42.15 -3.72 -77.92
C VAL A 235 41.66 -3.82 -79.39
N GLN A 236 40.57 -3.14 -79.70
CA GLN A 236 40.04 -3.09 -81.10
C GLN A 236 41.04 -2.40 -82.05
N GLU A 237 41.63 -1.27 -81.63
CA GLU A 237 42.66 -0.57 -82.37
C GLU A 237 43.92 -1.44 -82.62
N ILE A 238 44.35 -2.18 -81.61
CA ILE A 238 45.46 -3.16 -81.71
C ILE A 238 45.09 -4.27 -82.71
N SER A 239 43.85 -4.83 -82.59
CA SER A 239 43.39 -5.86 -83.53
C SER A 239 43.48 -5.39 -85.02
N VAL A 240 42.99 -4.17 -85.29
CA VAL A 240 43.12 -3.55 -86.62
C VAL A 240 44.59 -3.38 -87.05
N SER A 241 45.46 -2.95 -86.12
CA SER A 241 46.88 -2.79 -86.37
C SER A 241 47.58 -4.12 -86.71
N ILE A 242 47.19 -5.22 -85.99
CA ILE A 242 47.68 -6.57 -86.31
C ILE A 242 47.24 -7.03 -87.67
N GLU A 243 46.01 -6.76 -88.10
CA GLU A 243 45.51 -7.08 -89.46
C GLU A 243 46.31 -6.34 -90.51
N HIS A 244 46.56 -5.04 -90.29
CA HIS A 244 47.42 -4.24 -91.18
C HIS A 244 48.85 -4.81 -91.30
N MET A 245 49.48 -5.20 -90.17
CA MET A 245 50.81 -5.83 -90.18
C MET A 245 50.77 -7.17 -90.88
N HIS A 246 49.74 -7.99 -90.66
CA HIS A 246 49.59 -9.26 -91.37
C HIS A 246 49.52 -9.08 -92.85
N ASN A 247 48.74 -8.13 -93.32
CA ASN A 247 48.64 -7.76 -94.80
C ASN A 247 49.95 -7.23 -95.37
N ALA A 248 50.68 -6.37 -94.62
CA ALA A 248 52.00 -5.87 -94.99
C ALA A 248 53.04 -6.97 -95.12
N THR A 249 53.05 -7.90 -94.09
CA THR A 249 53.97 -9.08 -94.12
C THR A 249 53.65 -10.03 -95.29
N GLY A 250 52.37 -10.21 -95.59
CA GLY A 250 51.91 -10.97 -96.78
C GLY A 250 52.43 -10.37 -98.10
N LYS A 251 52.31 -9.05 -98.26
CA LYS A 251 52.84 -8.34 -99.38
C LYS A 251 54.35 -8.44 -99.50
N LEU A 252 55.09 -8.26 -98.36
CA LEU A 252 56.54 -8.45 -98.31
C LEU A 252 56.93 -9.86 -98.72
N LYS A 253 56.27 -10.89 -98.25
CA LYS A 253 56.49 -12.30 -98.63
C LYS A 253 56.27 -12.53 -100.12
N GLN A 254 55.28 -11.89 -100.67
CA GLN A 254 55.02 -11.97 -102.14
C GLN A 254 56.11 -11.29 -102.94
N ILE A 255 56.58 -10.10 -102.54
CA ILE A 255 57.69 -9.38 -103.20
C ILE A 255 59.01 -10.21 -103.11
N VAL A 256 59.34 -10.69 -101.92
CA VAL A 256 60.55 -11.53 -101.72
C VAL A 256 60.48 -12.84 -102.55
N GLY A 257 59.26 -13.43 -102.67
CA GLY A 257 59.05 -14.61 -103.52
C GLY A 257 59.31 -14.34 -105.05
N GLN A 258 59.01 -13.13 -105.53
CA GLN A 258 59.31 -12.72 -106.91
C GLN A 258 60.83 -12.58 -107.21
N PHE A 259 61.61 -12.14 -106.16
CA PHE A 259 63.06 -12.06 -106.28
C PHE A 259 63.77 -13.40 -106.24
N THR A 260 63.18 -14.41 -105.62
CA THR A 260 63.79 -15.76 -105.52
C THR A 260 63.54 -16.64 -106.75
N LEU A 261 62.59 -16.26 -107.64
CA LEU A 261 62.30 -17.00 -108.85
C LEU A 261 63.05 -16.49 -110.12
N GLN A 262 63.96 -15.48 -109.96
CA GLN A 262 64.86 -15.01 -111.01
C GLN A 262 66.34 -15.46 -110.85
N LYS A 263 66.57 -16.65 -110.31
CA LYS A 263 67.88 -17.31 -110.39
C LYS A 263 67.79 -18.62 -111.11
#